data_9f2789df409feefbf9ea3ae6ac762816
#
_entry.id   9f2789df409feefbf9ea3ae6ac762816
#
_cell.length_a   1.000
_cell.length_b   1.000
_cell.length_c   1.000
_cell.angle_alpha   90.00
_cell.angle_beta   90.00
_cell.angle_gamma   90.00
#
_symmetry.space_group_name_H-M   'P 1'
#
loop_
_entity.id
_entity.type
_entity.pdbx_description
1 polymer ?
#
loop_
_entity_poly.entity_id
_entity_poly.type
_entity_poly.pdbx_seq_one_letter_code
_entity_poly.pdbx_strand_id
1 'polypeptide(L)'
;MLRISQLKLPVTHTEEDLKKKIVHTLMCRTEAVQSYEIIKQSLDARKKPDLFYVYTVDVKADNEKQLLKMLTRKKRAGNVQLHEAMPYVFPAGGNEKLKSRPVVVGCGPAGLFCAYFLAEYGYQPVLLEQGAPVEERQKDVEEFWKTGVLKPDSNVQFGEGGAGTFSDGKLNTLIKDPVGRNRKVLEIFVGNGAPKDILYVNKPH
;
A
#
# COMPACT_ATOMS: atom_id res chain seq x y z
N MET A 1 5.02 5.85 -18.22
CA MET A 1 3.55 5.71 -18.13
C MET A 1 2.90 7.08 -18.10
N LEU A 2 1.61 7.16 -18.41
CA LEU A 2 0.81 8.37 -18.23
C LEU A 2 0.02 8.27 -16.92
N ARG A 3 0.23 9.21 -16.00
CA ARG A 3 -0.61 9.35 -14.81
C ARG A 3 -1.79 10.25 -15.12
N ILE A 4 -2.99 9.74 -14.88
CA ILE A 4 -4.25 10.49 -15.02
C ILE A 4 -4.83 10.66 -13.61
N SER A 5 -5.06 11.88 -13.19
CA SER A 5 -5.69 12.20 -11.91
C SER A 5 -7.12 12.71 -12.12
N GLN A 6 -7.89 12.75 -11.02
CA GLN A 6 -9.26 13.30 -11.02
C GLN A 6 -10.24 12.62 -12.00
N LEU A 7 -10.07 11.32 -12.25
CA LEU A 7 -11.07 10.55 -12.99
C LEU A 7 -12.28 10.29 -12.10
N LYS A 8 -13.38 10.98 -12.36
CA LYS A 8 -14.60 10.88 -11.57
C LYS A 8 -15.62 9.98 -12.24
N LEU A 9 -16.15 8.99 -11.48
CA LEU A 9 -17.16 8.02 -11.91
C LEU A 9 -18.19 7.81 -10.78
N PRO A 10 -19.46 7.53 -11.10
CA PRO A 10 -20.46 7.15 -10.09
C PRO A 10 -19.99 5.95 -9.28
N VAL A 11 -20.40 5.80 -8.02
CA VAL A 11 -20.02 4.64 -7.19
C VAL A 11 -20.54 3.31 -7.75
N THR A 12 -21.56 3.35 -8.62
CA THR A 12 -22.15 2.18 -9.28
C THR A 12 -21.45 1.79 -10.59
N HIS A 13 -20.37 2.48 -10.98
CA HIS A 13 -19.66 2.18 -12.23
C HIS A 13 -19.01 0.80 -12.21
N THR A 14 -18.77 0.26 -13.39
CA THR A 14 -18.04 -0.99 -13.61
C THR A 14 -16.57 -0.72 -13.92
N GLU A 15 -15.75 -1.77 -13.90
CA GLU A 15 -14.35 -1.70 -14.34
C GLU A 15 -14.25 -1.26 -15.82
N GLU A 16 -15.20 -1.72 -16.64
CA GLU A 16 -15.26 -1.32 -18.06
C GLU A 16 -15.54 0.17 -18.22
N ASP A 17 -16.36 0.76 -17.37
CA ASP A 17 -16.62 2.20 -17.38
C ASP A 17 -15.36 3.00 -17.02
N LEU A 18 -14.56 2.51 -16.08
CA LEU A 18 -13.25 3.12 -15.76
C LEU A 18 -12.31 3.05 -16.97
N LYS A 19 -12.23 1.90 -17.64
CA LYS A 19 -11.42 1.73 -18.86
C LYS A 19 -11.89 2.68 -19.98
N LYS A 20 -13.19 2.76 -20.23
CA LYS A 20 -13.77 3.71 -21.19
C LYS A 20 -13.44 5.16 -20.85
N LYS A 21 -13.49 5.51 -19.55
CA LYS A 21 -13.14 6.84 -19.06
C LYS A 21 -11.67 7.19 -19.30
N ILE A 22 -10.76 6.23 -19.08
CA ILE A 22 -9.33 6.37 -19.37
C ILE A 22 -9.10 6.63 -20.86
N VAL A 23 -9.64 5.77 -21.72
CA VAL A 23 -9.55 5.89 -23.19
C VAL A 23 -10.08 7.23 -23.67
N HIS A 24 -11.26 7.63 -23.20
CA HIS A 24 -11.85 8.94 -23.54
C HIS A 24 -10.97 10.11 -23.08
N THR A 25 -10.39 10.02 -21.87
CA THR A 25 -9.52 11.09 -21.34
C THR A 25 -8.23 11.20 -22.13
N LEU A 26 -7.65 10.10 -22.57
CA LEU A 26 -6.46 10.06 -23.41
C LEU A 26 -6.75 10.38 -24.88
N MET A 27 -8.03 10.40 -25.28
CA MET A 27 -8.45 10.60 -26.67
C MET A 27 -7.75 9.61 -27.64
N CYS A 28 -7.60 8.36 -27.23
CA CYS A 28 -6.95 7.30 -28.00
C CYS A 28 -7.95 6.17 -28.34
N ARG A 29 -7.51 5.18 -29.09
CA ARG A 29 -8.28 3.95 -29.30
C ARG A 29 -8.11 3.01 -28.09
N THR A 30 -9.07 2.15 -27.86
CA THR A 30 -9.06 1.20 -26.74
C THR A 30 -7.81 0.29 -26.76
N GLU A 31 -7.41 -0.14 -27.95
CA GLU A 31 -6.26 -1.02 -28.18
C GLU A 31 -4.91 -0.32 -27.87
N ALA A 32 -4.88 1.00 -27.89
CA ALA A 32 -3.68 1.78 -27.52
C ALA A 32 -3.39 1.74 -26.01
N VAL A 33 -4.36 1.37 -25.16
CA VAL A 33 -4.18 1.21 -23.73
C VAL A 33 -3.78 -0.24 -23.44
N GLN A 34 -2.51 -0.48 -23.15
CA GLN A 34 -1.96 -1.81 -22.87
C GLN A 34 -2.37 -2.31 -21.49
N SER A 35 -2.24 -1.46 -20.48
CA SER A 35 -2.63 -1.75 -19.09
C SER A 35 -2.84 -0.46 -18.31
N TYR A 36 -3.52 -0.57 -17.17
CA TYR A 36 -3.58 0.51 -16.19
C TYR A 36 -3.54 -0.05 -14.77
N GLU A 37 -3.08 0.77 -13.86
CA GLU A 37 -3.04 0.49 -12.42
C GLU A 37 -3.74 1.61 -11.65
N ILE A 38 -4.60 1.25 -10.70
CA ILE A 38 -5.22 2.21 -9.81
C ILE A 38 -4.21 2.57 -8.72
N ILE A 39 -3.84 3.86 -8.67
CA ILE A 39 -2.89 4.39 -7.68
C ILE A 39 -3.61 4.97 -6.48
N LYS A 40 -4.79 5.54 -6.72
CA LYS A 40 -5.62 6.10 -5.66
C LYS A 40 -7.10 6.06 -6.02
N GLN A 41 -7.92 5.69 -5.05
CA GLN A 41 -9.37 5.79 -5.09
C GLN A 41 -9.85 6.59 -3.86
N SER A 42 -10.65 7.61 -4.07
CA SER A 42 -11.25 8.42 -3.00
C SER A 42 -12.73 8.56 -3.23
N LEU A 43 -13.51 8.58 -2.17
CA LEU A 43 -14.95 8.84 -2.24
C LEU A 43 -15.21 10.35 -2.21
N ASP A 44 -15.93 10.85 -3.21
CA ASP A 44 -16.47 12.22 -3.25
C ASP A 44 -17.96 12.19 -2.89
N ALA A 45 -18.27 12.53 -1.64
CA ALA A 45 -19.63 12.56 -1.10
C ALA A 45 -20.11 14.00 -0.80
N ARG A 46 -19.51 15.02 -1.43
CA ARG A 46 -19.82 16.45 -1.16
C ARG A 46 -21.20 16.88 -1.65
N LYS A 47 -21.76 16.17 -2.64
CA LYS A 47 -23.07 16.48 -3.24
C LYS A 47 -23.99 15.28 -3.12
N LYS A 48 -24.48 15.00 -1.90
CA LYS A 48 -25.47 13.95 -1.69
C LYS A 48 -26.78 14.28 -2.42
N PRO A 49 -27.51 13.30 -2.97
CA PRO A 49 -27.25 11.85 -2.90
C PRO A 49 -26.20 11.33 -3.90
N ASP A 50 -25.67 12.16 -4.78
CA ASP A 50 -24.73 11.77 -5.84
C ASP A 50 -23.35 11.46 -5.25
N LEU A 51 -23.02 10.18 -5.18
CA LEU A 51 -21.71 9.71 -4.72
C LEU A 51 -20.84 9.30 -5.90
N PHE A 52 -19.57 9.66 -5.82
CA PHE A 52 -18.60 9.36 -6.87
C PHE A 52 -17.30 8.82 -6.30
N TYR A 53 -16.68 7.90 -7.02
CA TYR A 53 -15.27 7.62 -6.86
C TYR A 53 -14.42 8.56 -7.72
N VAL A 54 -13.31 9.01 -7.16
CA VAL A 54 -12.30 9.82 -7.84
C VAL A 54 -11.01 9.02 -7.86
N TYR A 55 -10.55 8.71 -9.06
CA TYR A 55 -9.37 7.88 -9.29
C TYR A 55 -8.15 8.69 -9.70
N THR A 56 -6.98 8.20 -9.32
CA THR A 56 -5.71 8.43 -9.99
C THR A 56 -5.23 7.09 -10.52
N VAL A 57 -4.89 7.04 -11.80
CA VAL A 57 -4.43 5.81 -12.46
C VAL A 57 -3.13 6.07 -13.21
N ASP A 58 -2.26 5.07 -13.24
CA ASP A 58 -1.11 5.01 -14.12
C ASP A 58 -1.45 4.13 -15.32
N VAL A 59 -1.26 4.66 -16.50
CA VAL A 59 -1.64 4.01 -17.76
C VAL A 59 -0.40 3.76 -18.61
N LYS A 60 -0.22 2.52 -19.03
CA LYS A 60 0.74 2.15 -20.07
C LYS A 60 0.03 2.14 -21.41
N ALA A 61 0.45 3.03 -22.30
CA ALA A 61 -0.18 3.19 -23.60
C ALA A 61 0.87 3.29 -24.72
N ASP A 62 0.42 3.06 -25.94
CA ASP A 62 1.28 3.29 -27.11
C ASP A 62 1.57 4.78 -27.29
N ASN A 63 2.84 5.09 -27.58
CA ASN A 63 3.27 6.46 -27.92
C ASN A 63 2.89 7.52 -26.85
N GLU A 64 3.07 7.24 -25.57
CA GLU A 64 2.70 8.07 -24.42
C GLU A 64 3.11 9.55 -24.57
N LYS A 65 4.35 9.80 -25.05
CA LYS A 65 4.85 11.17 -25.26
C LYS A 65 4.08 11.90 -26.35
N GLN A 66 3.67 11.19 -27.41
CA GLN A 66 2.87 11.79 -28.49
C GLN A 66 1.44 12.05 -28.04
N LEU A 67 0.83 11.12 -27.29
CA LEU A 67 -0.48 11.31 -26.68
C LEU A 67 -0.50 12.57 -25.79
N LEU A 68 0.50 12.71 -24.92
CA LEU A 68 0.58 13.89 -24.05
C LEU A 68 0.75 15.19 -24.85
N LYS A 69 1.61 15.20 -25.88
CA LYS A 69 1.76 16.37 -26.76
C LYS A 69 0.44 16.74 -27.46
N MET A 70 -0.30 15.73 -27.94
CA MET A 70 -1.62 15.94 -28.57
C MET A 70 -2.62 16.53 -27.57
N LEU A 71 -2.71 15.99 -26.37
CA LEU A 71 -3.58 16.48 -25.31
C LEU A 71 -3.24 17.93 -24.92
N THR A 72 -1.95 18.25 -24.82
CA THR A 72 -1.47 19.61 -24.52
C THR A 72 -1.90 20.60 -25.62
N ARG A 73 -1.71 20.24 -26.88
CA ARG A 73 -2.18 21.09 -28.03
C ARG A 73 -3.68 21.32 -27.99
N LYS A 74 -4.47 20.33 -27.57
CA LYS A 74 -5.93 20.42 -27.44
C LYS A 74 -6.38 21.06 -26.13
N LYS A 75 -5.47 21.52 -25.27
CA LYS A 75 -5.74 22.07 -23.92
C LYS A 75 -6.51 21.10 -23.01
N ARG A 76 -6.26 19.79 -23.16
CA ARG A 76 -6.91 18.71 -22.41
C ARG A 76 -5.96 17.88 -21.55
N ALA A 77 -4.71 18.33 -21.38
CA ALA A 77 -3.71 17.64 -20.57
C ALA A 77 -3.76 18.00 -19.06
N GLY A 78 -4.72 18.81 -18.61
CA GLY A 78 -4.70 19.38 -17.25
C GLY A 78 -4.65 18.37 -16.09
N ASN A 79 -5.08 17.13 -16.33
CA ASN A 79 -5.04 16.05 -15.36
C ASN A 79 -4.20 14.84 -15.82
N VAL A 80 -3.41 15.01 -16.89
CA VAL A 80 -2.57 13.95 -17.48
C VAL A 80 -1.11 14.41 -17.50
N GLN A 81 -0.22 13.60 -16.97
CA GLN A 81 1.22 13.88 -16.94
C GLN A 81 2.03 12.61 -17.18
N LEU A 82 3.26 12.78 -17.69
CA LEU A 82 4.21 11.67 -17.69
C LEU A 82 4.60 11.34 -16.24
N HIS A 83 4.64 10.07 -15.94
CA HIS A 83 5.06 9.55 -14.64
C HIS A 83 5.99 8.36 -14.84
N GLU A 84 7.06 8.35 -14.08
CA GLU A 84 7.96 7.21 -13.97
C GLU A 84 7.76 6.59 -12.58
N ALA A 85 7.40 5.33 -12.56
CA ALA A 85 7.25 4.59 -11.29
C ALA A 85 8.64 4.41 -10.68
N MET A 86 8.79 4.82 -9.44
CA MET A 86 9.99 4.59 -8.65
C MET A 86 9.65 3.57 -7.55
N PRO A 87 9.78 2.26 -7.83
CA PRO A 87 9.57 1.25 -6.81
C PRO A 87 10.65 1.38 -5.74
N TYR A 88 10.30 1.04 -4.50
CA TYR A 88 11.29 0.95 -3.44
C TYR A 88 12.33 -0.11 -3.77
N VAL A 89 13.58 0.29 -3.73
CA VAL A 89 14.74 -0.61 -3.89
C VAL A 89 15.44 -0.70 -2.54
N PHE A 90 15.55 -1.93 -2.03
CA PHE A 90 16.30 -2.18 -0.81
C PHE A 90 17.80 -1.90 -1.06
N PRO A 91 18.50 -1.30 -0.11
CA PRO A 91 19.95 -1.06 -0.25
C PRO A 91 20.72 -2.34 -0.59
N ALA A 92 21.69 -2.24 -1.45
CA ALA A 92 22.56 -3.36 -1.76
C ALA A 92 23.27 -3.86 -0.50
N GLY A 93 23.40 -5.18 -0.35
CA GLY A 93 24.17 -5.77 0.72
C GLY A 93 25.67 -5.45 0.61
N GLY A 94 26.36 -5.46 1.75
CA GLY A 94 27.82 -5.37 1.79
C GLY A 94 28.49 -6.65 1.30
N ASN A 95 29.80 -6.58 1.06
CA ASN A 95 30.60 -7.72 0.62
C ASN A 95 31.18 -8.56 1.77
N GLU A 96 31.01 -8.11 3.01
CA GLU A 96 31.51 -8.80 4.18
C GLU A 96 30.59 -9.95 4.59
N LYS A 97 31.18 -11.12 4.83
CA LYS A 97 30.47 -12.25 5.40
C LYS A 97 30.26 -12.02 6.90
N LEU A 98 29.02 -12.07 7.33
CA LEU A 98 28.72 -12.03 8.75
C LEU A 98 29.26 -13.29 9.43
N LYS A 99 29.93 -13.13 10.58
CA LYS A 99 30.44 -14.23 11.41
C LYS A 99 29.31 -14.97 12.15
N SER A 100 28.18 -14.28 12.39
CA SER A 100 27.03 -14.78 13.11
C SER A 100 25.74 -14.29 12.46
N ARG A 101 24.64 -14.97 12.76
CA ARG A 101 23.30 -14.54 12.33
C ARG A 101 22.95 -13.20 12.99
N PRO A 102 22.36 -12.25 12.28
CA PRO A 102 21.87 -11.02 12.89
C PRO A 102 20.74 -11.33 13.87
N VAL A 103 20.73 -10.62 15.00
CA VAL A 103 19.69 -10.74 16.02
C VAL A 103 18.82 -9.48 15.96
N VAL A 104 17.51 -9.68 15.82
CA VAL A 104 16.49 -8.63 15.89
C VAL A 104 15.75 -8.79 17.20
N VAL A 105 15.70 -7.76 18.03
CA VAL A 105 15.04 -7.79 19.33
C VAL A 105 13.73 -7.01 19.24
N GLY A 106 12.63 -7.71 19.53
CA GLY A 106 11.26 -7.20 19.45
C GLY A 106 10.54 -7.58 18.15
N CYS A 107 9.33 -8.12 18.26
CA CYS A 107 8.48 -8.57 17.17
C CYS A 107 7.32 -7.59 16.89
N GLY A 108 7.52 -6.32 17.17
CA GLY A 108 6.64 -5.24 16.70
C GLY A 108 6.87 -4.94 15.21
N PRO A 109 6.14 -3.97 14.62
CA PRO A 109 6.24 -3.67 13.19
C PRO A 109 7.66 -3.44 12.68
N ALA A 110 8.49 -2.70 13.42
CA ALA A 110 9.88 -2.44 13.04
C ALA A 110 10.72 -3.71 12.99
N GLY A 111 10.61 -4.56 14.03
CA GLY A 111 11.36 -5.83 14.10
C GLY A 111 10.90 -6.82 13.04
N LEU A 112 9.60 -6.95 12.81
CA LEU A 112 9.04 -7.82 11.77
C LEU A 112 9.54 -7.41 10.37
N PHE A 113 9.47 -6.13 9.99
CA PHE A 113 9.98 -5.71 8.70
C PHE A 113 11.51 -5.80 8.60
N CYS A 114 12.25 -5.54 9.69
CA CYS A 114 13.69 -5.75 9.73
C CYS A 114 14.04 -7.22 9.48
N ALA A 115 13.42 -8.14 10.21
CA ALA A 115 13.64 -9.57 10.05
C ALA A 115 13.20 -10.07 8.66
N TYR A 116 12.06 -9.60 8.17
CA TYR A 116 11.56 -9.92 6.84
C TYR A 116 12.58 -9.58 5.75
N PHE A 117 13.07 -8.33 5.72
CA PHE A 117 14.04 -7.92 4.71
C PHE A 117 15.39 -8.60 4.89
N LEU A 118 15.86 -8.82 6.11
CA LEU A 118 17.07 -9.59 6.33
C LEU A 118 16.93 -11.02 5.79
N ALA A 119 15.78 -11.64 5.99
CA ALA A 119 15.50 -13.00 5.47
C ALA A 119 15.43 -13.03 3.94
N GLU A 120 14.71 -12.08 3.32
CA GLU A 120 14.62 -11.91 1.86
C GLU A 120 16.00 -11.80 1.21
N TYR A 121 16.94 -11.13 1.89
CA TYR A 121 18.32 -10.97 1.42
C TYR A 121 19.30 -12.05 1.93
N GLY A 122 18.80 -13.15 2.48
CA GLY A 122 19.58 -14.34 2.82
C GLY A 122 20.39 -14.26 4.12
N TYR A 123 20.15 -13.28 4.97
CA TYR A 123 20.90 -13.11 6.24
C TYR A 123 20.48 -14.05 7.36
N GLN A 124 19.37 -14.77 7.23
CA GLN A 124 18.87 -15.73 8.23
C GLN A 124 18.78 -15.15 9.66
N PRO A 125 18.04 -14.06 9.89
CA PRO A 125 17.99 -13.41 11.19
C PRO A 125 17.43 -14.33 12.28
N VAL A 126 17.78 -14.03 13.54
CA VAL A 126 17.10 -14.54 14.73
C VAL A 126 16.23 -13.42 15.25
N LEU A 127 14.93 -13.65 15.36
CA LEU A 127 13.98 -12.69 15.92
C LEU A 127 13.62 -13.12 17.33
N LEU A 128 13.85 -12.23 18.31
CA LEU A 128 13.53 -12.45 19.72
C LEU A 128 12.35 -11.56 20.12
N GLU A 129 11.39 -12.15 20.81
CA GLU A 129 10.23 -11.44 21.37
C GLU A 129 10.05 -11.86 22.84
N GLN A 130 9.75 -10.91 23.72
CA GLN A 130 9.54 -11.18 25.13
C GLN A 130 8.13 -11.70 25.43
N GLY A 131 7.14 -11.30 24.62
CA GLY A 131 5.75 -11.68 24.83
C GLY A 131 5.35 -12.93 24.04
N ALA A 132 4.11 -13.33 24.21
CA ALA A 132 3.55 -14.56 23.63
C ALA A 132 3.32 -14.47 22.11
N PRO A 133 3.21 -15.63 21.41
CA PRO A 133 2.67 -15.71 20.05
C PRO A 133 1.26 -15.13 19.97
N VAL A 134 0.84 -14.73 18.76
CA VAL A 134 -0.41 -13.98 18.56
C VAL A 134 -1.66 -14.73 19.06
N GLU A 135 -1.73 -16.05 18.90
CA GLU A 135 -2.87 -16.87 19.32
C GLU A 135 -3.00 -16.96 20.85
N GLU A 136 -1.90 -16.99 21.55
CA GLU A 136 -1.88 -16.99 23.02
C GLU A 136 -2.14 -15.58 23.55
N ARG A 137 -1.50 -14.58 22.95
CA ARG A 137 -1.65 -13.18 23.26
C ARG A 137 -3.09 -12.70 23.10
N GLN A 138 -3.83 -13.19 22.10
CA GLN A 138 -5.24 -12.88 21.92
C GLN A 138 -6.06 -13.29 23.17
N LYS A 139 -5.82 -14.48 23.70
CA LYS A 139 -6.50 -14.97 24.91
C LYS A 139 -6.18 -14.09 26.12
N ASP A 140 -4.91 -13.72 26.28
CA ASP A 140 -4.45 -12.90 27.39
C ASP A 140 -5.07 -11.49 27.36
N VAL A 141 -5.20 -10.90 26.18
CA VAL A 141 -5.83 -9.60 25.97
C VAL A 141 -7.34 -9.67 26.20
N GLU A 142 -8.02 -10.71 25.73
CA GLU A 142 -9.44 -10.91 25.98
C GLU A 142 -9.73 -11.14 27.47
N GLU A 143 -8.87 -11.87 28.18
CA GLU A 143 -8.97 -12.06 29.64
C GLU A 143 -8.80 -10.74 30.38
N PHE A 144 -7.78 -9.95 30.00
CA PHE A 144 -7.58 -8.62 30.57
C PHE A 144 -8.80 -7.71 30.40
N TRP A 145 -9.40 -7.68 29.21
CA TRP A 145 -10.60 -6.87 28.95
C TRP A 145 -11.82 -7.33 29.75
N LYS A 146 -11.92 -8.62 30.09
CA LYS A 146 -13.01 -9.18 30.89
C LYS A 146 -12.81 -8.98 32.40
N THR A 147 -11.57 -9.12 32.87
CA THR A 147 -11.28 -9.21 34.30
C THR A 147 -10.56 -7.99 34.87
N GLY A 148 -9.89 -7.20 34.03
CA GLY A 148 -8.99 -6.14 34.44
C GLY A 148 -7.62 -6.62 34.98
N VAL A 149 -7.34 -7.93 34.94
CA VAL A 149 -6.09 -8.50 35.42
C VAL A 149 -5.03 -8.46 34.33
N LEU A 150 -4.01 -7.62 34.51
CA LEU A 150 -2.91 -7.45 33.58
C LEU A 150 -1.86 -8.55 33.73
N LYS A 151 -1.48 -9.18 32.63
CA LYS A 151 -0.26 -10.02 32.55
C LYS A 151 0.91 -9.11 32.10
N PRO A 152 1.97 -8.93 32.92
CA PRO A 152 3.09 -8.04 32.59
C PRO A 152 3.82 -8.41 31.29
N ASP A 153 3.96 -9.72 31.02
CA ASP A 153 4.76 -10.26 29.93
C ASP A 153 3.94 -10.54 28.64
N SER A 154 2.60 -10.46 28.70
CA SER A 154 1.72 -10.71 27.56
C SER A 154 0.46 -9.84 27.64
N ASN A 155 0.39 -8.80 26.84
CA ASN A 155 -0.70 -7.82 26.85
C ASN A 155 -0.78 -7.08 25.51
N VAL A 156 -1.56 -5.98 25.45
CA VAL A 156 -1.73 -5.16 24.23
C VAL A 156 -0.41 -4.53 23.73
N GLN A 157 0.57 -4.30 24.61
CA GLN A 157 1.82 -3.62 24.25
C GLN A 157 2.93 -4.59 23.81
N PHE A 158 3.00 -5.78 24.42
CA PHE A 158 4.08 -6.75 24.24
C PHE A 158 3.58 -8.00 23.53
N GLY A 159 4.47 -8.62 22.77
CA GLY A 159 4.23 -9.85 22.05
C GLY A 159 4.23 -9.68 20.54
N GLU A 160 4.05 -10.80 19.86
CA GLU A 160 4.08 -10.88 18.40
C GLU A 160 3.13 -9.87 17.74
N GLY A 161 3.66 -9.09 16.80
CA GLY A 161 2.92 -8.05 16.08
C GLY A 161 2.89 -6.68 16.77
N GLY A 162 3.30 -6.59 18.05
CA GLY A 162 3.28 -5.35 18.83
C GLY A 162 1.86 -4.84 19.12
N ALA A 163 1.72 -3.58 19.53
CA ALA A 163 0.43 -2.99 19.88
C ALA A 163 -0.55 -2.89 18.70
N GLY A 164 -0.05 -2.86 17.47
CA GLY A 164 -0.86 -2.76 16.25
C GLY A 164 -1.76 -3.96 16.00
N THR A 165 -1.43 -5.15 16.52
CA THR A 165 -2.20 -6.39 16.38
C THR A 165 -3.65 -6.25 16.89
N PHE A 166 -3.86 -5.47 17.93
CA PHE A 166 -5.19 -5.23 18.55
C PHE A 166 -5.75 -3.84 18.24
N SER A 167 -5.27 -3.21 17.15
CA SER A 167 -5.81 -1.95 16.67
C SER A 167 -7.09 -2.14 15.85
N ASP A 168 -7.71 -1.03 15.45
CA ASP A 168 -8.86 -1.03 14.55
C ASP A 168 -8.49 -1.19 13.06
N GLY A 169 -7.24 -1.57 12.74
CA GLY A 169 -6.78 -1.89 11.40
C GLY A 169 -6.50 -0.70 10.48
N LYS A 170 -6.66 0.53 10.92
CA LYS A 170 -6.41 1.70 10.08
C LYS A 170 -4.93 1.83 9.69
N LEU A 171 -4.68 1.85 8.38
CA LEU A 171 -3.34 1.99 7.79
C LEU A 171 -3.14 3.41 7.25
N ASN A 172 -3.20 4.41 8.14
CA ASN A 172 -3.07 5.81 7.75
C ASN A 172 -1.70 6.38 8.15
N THR A 173 -1.07 7.09 7.23
CA THR A 173 0.15 7.86 7.49
C THR A 173 0.07 9.21 6.83
N LEU A 174 0.60 10.25 7.49
CA LEU A 174 0.80 11.58 6.92
C LEU A 174 2.20 11.76 6.34
N ILE A 175 3.04 10.73 6.39
CA ILE A 175 4.43 10.79 5.92
C ILE A 175 4.42 10.85 4.39
N LYS A 176 5.10 11.85 3.83
CA LYS A 176 5.42 11.88 2.42
C LYS A 176 6.55 10.89 2.16
N ASP A 177 6.29 9.91 1.30
CA ASP A 177 7.25 8.83 1.00
C ASP A 177 7.71 8.90 -0.46
N PRO A 178 8.74 9.69 -0.76
CA PRO A 178 9.22 9.87 -2.13
C PRO A 178 9.92 8.64 -2.70
N VAL A 179 10.26 7.65 -1.86
CA VAL A 179 11.01 6.46 -2.26
C VAL A 179 10.17 5.16 -2.26
N GLY A 180 8.88 5.24 -2.02
CA GLY A 180 7.94 4.12 -2.16
C GLY A 180 7.95 3.09 -1.02
N ARG A 181 8.45 3.43 0.18
CA ARG A 181 8.48 2.51 1.34
C ARG A 181 7.08 2.11 1.81
N ASN A 182 6.17 3.08 1.90
CA ASN A 182 4.79 2.81 2.31
C ASN A 182 4.10 1.86 1.33
N ARG A 183 4.31 2.08 0.03
CA ARG A 183 3.79 1.19 -1.01
C ARG A 183 4.35 -0.23 -0.84
N LYS A 184 5.66 -0.37 -0.59
CA LYS A 184 6.30 -1.66 -0.38
C LYS A 184 5.75 -2.40 0.84
N VAL A 185 5.49 -1.69 1.95
CA VAL A 185 4.84 -2.27 3.14
C VAL A 185 3.46 -2.83 2.80
N LEU A 186 2.62 -2.07 2.10
CA LEU A 186 1.29 -2.53 1.70
C LEU A 186 1.37 -3.71 0.72
N GLU A 187 2.34 -3.73 -0.19
CA GLU A 187 2.59 -4.87 -1.09
C GLU A 187 2.96 -6.15 -0.33
N ILE A 188 3.76 -6.04 0.74
CA ILE A 188 4.09 -7.16 1.62
C ILE A 188 2.83 -7.65 2.33
N PHE A 189 1.97 -6.77 2.83
CA PHE A 189 0.70 -7.18 3.42
C PHE A 189 -0.20 -7.91 2.43
N VAL A 190 -0.34 -7.39 1.21
CA VAL A 190 -1.11 -8.06 0.15
C VAL A 190 -0.50 -9.42 -0.22
N GLY A 191 0.82 -9.52 -0.29
CA GLY A 191 1.53 -10.80 -0.52
C GLY A 191 1.28 -11.84 0.59
N ASN A 192 0.91 -11.39 1.79
CA ASN A 192 0.56 -12.21 2.94
C ASN A 192 -0.96 -12.31 3.19
N GLY A 193 -1.79 -11.97 2.20
CA GLY A 193 -3.23 -12.23 2.23
C GLY A 193 -4.11 -11.02 2.55
N ALA A 194 -3.55 -9.81 2.72
CA ALA A 194 -4.38 -8.63 2.88
C ALA A 194 -5.14 -8.29 1.57
N PRO A 195 -6.32 -7.65 1.66
CA PRO A 195 -7.09 -7.23 0.49
C PRO A 195 -6.28 -6.32 -0.44
N LYS A 196 -6.38 -6.56 -1.76
CA LYS A 196 -5.62 -5.78 -2.76
C LYS A 196 -5.98 -4.30 -2.80
N ASP A 197 -7.16 -3.93 -2.38
CA ASP A 197 -7.65 -2.56 -2.38
C ASP A 197 -6.93 -1.65 -1.41
N ILE A 198 -6.27 -2.19 -0.35
CA ILE A 198 -5.42 -1.39 0.54
C ILE A 198 -4.31 -0.65 -0.21
N LEU A 199 -3.93 -1.12 -1.41
CA LEU A 199 -2.91 -0.51 -2.23
C LEU A 199 -3.33 0.85 -2.81
N TYR A 200 -4.63 1.14 -2.91
CA TYR A 200 -5.11 2.33 -3.61
C TYR A 200 -6.28 3.05 -2.93
N VAL A 201 -7.02 2.43 -2.01
CA VAL A 201 -8.10 3.14 -1.31
C VAL A 201 -7.53 4.25 -0.43
N ASN A 202 -8.26 5.36 -0.38
CA ASN A 202 -7.90 6.45 0.51
C ASN A 202 -8.32 6.07 1.94
N LYS A 203 -7.37 5.97 2.86
CA LYS A 203 -7.53 5.46 4.23
C LYS A 203 -7.89 3.97 4.24
N PRO A 204 -6.96 3.09 3.87
CA PRO A 204 -7.13 1.65 3.96
C PRO A 204 -7.34 1.22 5.43
N HIS A 205 -8.11 0.15 5.59
CA HIS A 205 -8.60 -0.32 6.88
C HIS A 205 -8.50 -1.82 6.95
#